data_d7a262f73c47a0791b7e3c76ae04f10a
#
_entry.id   d7a262f73c47a0791b7e3c76ae04f10a
#
_cell.length_a   1.000
_cell.length_b   1.000
_cell.length_c   1.000
_cell.angle_alpha   90.00
_cell.angle_beta   90.00
_cell.angle_gamma   90.00
#
_symmetry.space_group_name_H-M   'P 1'
#
loop_
_entity.id
_entity.type
_entity.pdbx_description
1 polymer ?
#
loop_
_entity_poly.entity_id
_entity_poly.type
_entity_poly.pdbx_seq_one_letter_code
_entity_poly.pdbx_strand_id
1 'polypeptide(L)'
;MAEHRITLNWTDGGEPFTYETYPREHTIAYKNGQQVMATSAAPAYRGDGIHADPEDLLVAALSSCHMLSFLAICAKKRLAVKSYEDDAIGFLENDGGKLWIPRVILRPRIVCDIDAATLEQIHHMAHEQCFIANSVKTQVFVEPQG
;
A
#
# COMPACT_ATOMS: atom_id res chain seq x y z
N MET A 1 -18.80 -13.60 4.38
CA MET A 1 -17.33 -13.53 4.61
C MET A 1 -16.58 -13.72 3.30
N ALA A 2 -15.58 -12.89 3.04
CA ALA A 2 -14.71 -13.03 1.87
C ALA A 2 -13.34 -13.53 2.32
N GLU A 3 -12.75 -14.45 1.53
CA GLU A 3 -11.42 -14.96 1.79
C GLU A 3 -10.42 -14.35 0.80
N HIS A 4 -9.26 -14.01 1.29
CA HIS A 4 -8.16 -13.48 0.50
C HIS A 4 -6.94 -14.36 0.72
N ARG A 5 -6.42 -14.97 -0.35
CA ARG A 5 -5.33 -15.94 -0.25
C ARG A 5 -4.17 -15.54 -1.14
N ILE A 6 -2.99 -15.81 -0.65
CA ILE A 6 -1.76 -15.72 -1.42
C ILE A 6 -0.95 -17.01 -1.23
N THR A 7 -0.03 -17.25 -2.14
CA THR A 7 0.98 -18.30 -1.97
C THR A 7 2.35 -17.65 -2.07
N LEU A 8 3.15 -17.86 -1.03
CA LEU A 8 4.50 -17.30 -0.95
C LEU A 8 5.52 -18.42 -1.10
N ASN A 9 6.53 -18.20 -1.97
CA ASN A 9 7.60 -19.17 -2.20
C ASN A 9 8.96 -18.52 -2.11
N TRP A 10 9.85 -19.18 -1.40
CA TRP A 10 11.26 -18.82 -1.29
C TRP A 10 12.12 -20.09 -1.38
N THR A 11 13.27 -19.99 -2.06
CA THR A 11 14.29 -21.04 -2.04
C THR A 11 15.65 -20.39 -1.83
N ASP A 12 16.61 -21.19 -1.37
CA ASP A 12 17.96 -20.68 -1.16
C ASP A 12 18.73 -20.43 -2.48
N GLY A 13 18.17 -20.87 -3.60
CA GLY A 13 18.79 -20.66 -4.92
C GLY A 13 20.16 -21.33 -5.06
N GLY A 14 20.51 -22.30 -4.19
CA GLY A 14 21.82 -22.90 -4.17
C GLY A 14 22.87 -22.11 -3.41
N GLU A 15 22.52 -20.97 -2.84
CA GLU A 15 23.44 -20.16 -2.06
C GLU A 15 23.61 -20.69 -0.63
N PRO A 16 24.78 -20.47 0.02
CA PRO A 16 24.93 -20.79 1.43
C PRO A 16 23.91 -20.05 2.29
N PHE A 17 23.37 -20.73 3.30
CA PHE A 17 22.38 -20.13 4.20
C PHE A 17 23.10 -19.47 5.38
N THR A 18 23.57 -18.25 5.14
CA THR A 18 24.08 -17.34 6.17
C THR A 18 23.34 -16.02 6.06
N TYR A 19 23.39 -15.20 7.07
CA TYR A 19 22.72 -13.88 7.00
C TYR A 19 23.22 -13.05 5.83
N GLU A 20 24.50 -13.12 5.53
CA GLU A 20 25.13 -12.31 4.47
C GLU A 20 24.85 -12.85 3.07
N THR A 21 24.48 -14.12 2.93
CA THR A 21 24.42 -14.76 1.61
C THR A 21 23.07 -15.28 1.17
N TYR A 22 22.13 -15.56 2.10
CA TYR A 22 20.86 -16.09 1.65
C TYR A 22 20.08 -15.02 0.85
N PRO A 23 19.45 -15.40 -0.28
CA PRO A 23 18.71 -14.43 -1.08
C PRO A 23 17.45 -13.95 -0.36
N ARG A 24 17.12 -12.66 -0.53
CA ARG A 24 15.88 -12.08 0.01
C ARG A 24 14.76 -12.14 -1.00
N GLU A 25 15.07 -12.41 -2.26
CA GLU A 25 14.12 -12.49 -3.35
C GLU A 25 13.20 -13.69 -3.16
N HIS A 26 11.94 -13.45 -3.37
CA HIS A 26 10.88 -14.45 -3.24
C HIS A 26 9.72 -14.07 -4.14
N THR A 27 8.73 -14.92 -4.25
CA THR A 27 7.56 -14.64 -5.06
C THR A 27 6.29 -14.72 -4.23
N ILE A 28 5.34 -13.86 -4.57
CA ILE A 28 3.99 -13.92 -4.02
C ILE A 28 3.02 -14.10 -5.18
N ALA A 29 2.21 -15.14 -5.12
CA ALA A 29 1.18 -15.40 -6.11
C ALA A 29 -0.18 -15.01 -5.56
N TYR A 30 -0.92 -14.27 -6.37
CA TYR A 30 -2.27 -13.82 -6.07
C TYR A 30 -3.27 -14.46 -7.04
N LYS A 31 -4.54 -14.53 -6.66
CA LYS A 31 -5.63 -14.96 -7.55
C LYS A 31 -5.35 -16.34 -8.17
N ASN A 32 -5.00 -17.29 -7.31
CA ASN A 32 -4.69 -18.68 -7.71
C ASN A 32 -3.58 -18.77 -8.78
N GLY A 33 -2.57 -17.90 -8.65
CA GLY A 33 -1.42 -17.91 -9.54
C GLY A 33 -1.59 -17.10 -10.83
N GLN A 34 -2.71 -16.41 -11.01
CA GLN A 34 -2.91 -15.57 -12.20
C GLN A 34 -2.00 -14.35 -12.19
N GLN A 35 -1.60 -13.88 -11.02
CA GLN A 35 -0.64 -12.80 -10.87
C GLN A 35 0.48 -13.25 -9.94
N VAL A 36 1.71 -13.18 -10.40
CA VAL A 36 2.89 -13.50 -9.61
C VAL A 36 3.77 -12.28 -9.54
N MET A 37 4.14 -11.89 -8.32
CA MET A 37 4.98 -10.73 -8.06
C MET A 37 6.32 -11.21 -7.49
N ALA A 38 7.42 -10.78 -8.11
CA ALA A 38 8.75 -10.91 -7.53
C ALA A 38 8.92 -9.82 -6.46
N THR A 39 9.37 -10.20 -5.29
CA THR A 39 9.56 -9.31 -4.14
C THR A 39 10.90 -9.54 -3.48
N SER A 40 11.31 -8.61 -2.65
CA SER A 40 12.57 -8.68 -1.93
C SER A 40 12.39 -8.10 -0.51
N ALA A 41 13.48 -7.78 0.14
CA ALA A 41 13.49 -7.02 1.38
C ALA A 41 13.89 -5.58 1.09
N ALA A 42 13.72 -4.69 2.05
CA ALA A 42 14.23 -3.33 1.95
C ALA A 42 15.75 -3.36 1.79
N PRO A 43 16.35 -2.41 1.04
CA PRO A 43 17.81 -2.39 0.81
C PRO A 43 18.65 -2.42 2.09
N ALA A 44 18.18 -1.77 3.17
CA ALA A 44 18.86 -1.80 4.46
C ALA A 44 18.93 -3.21 5.06
N TYR A 45 18.08 -4.12 4.61
CA TYR A 45 18.01 -5.52 5.04
C TYR A 45 18.45 -6.48 3.93
N ARG A 46 19.40 -6.04 3.09
CA ARG A 46 20.02 -6.81 2.03
C ARG A 46 19.10 -7.14 0.86
N GLY A 47 18.05 -6.37 0.67
CA GLY A 47 17.22 -6.44 -0.51
C GLY A 47 17.94 -5.89 -1.74
N ASP A 48 17.38 -6.18 -2.92
CA ASP A 48 18.03 -5.83 -4.21
C ASP A 48 17.78 -4.38 -4.64
N GLY A 49 16.89 -3.65 -3.99
CA GLY A 49 16.55 -2.27 -4.36
C GLY A 49 15.76 -2.14 -5.66
N ILE A 50 15.34 -3.26 -6.23
CA ILE A 50 14.63 -3.31 -7.52
C ILE A 50 13.18 -3.76 -7.32
N HIS A 51 12.99 -4.84 -6.56
CA HIS A 51 11.66 -5.40 -6.32
C HIS A 51 11.03 -4.81 -5.07
N ALA A 52 9.71 -4.76 -5.06
CA ALA A 52 8.95 -4.27 -3.91
C ALA A 52 9.26 -5.10 -2.66
N ASP A 53 9.30 -4.43 -1.53
CA ASP A 53 9.47 -5.04 -0.22
C ASP A 53 8.13 -5.04 0.55
N PRO A 54 8.05 -5.69 1.73
CA PRO A 54 6.81 -5.73 2.50
C PRO A 54 6.27 -4.35 2.89
N GLU A 55 7.17 -3.40 3.17
CA GLU A 55 6.77 -2.04 3.52
C GLU A 55 6.10 -1.34 2.33
N ASP A 56 6.63 -1.54 1.13
CA ASP A 56 6.01 -1.04 -0.10
C ASP A 56 4.61 -1.62 -0.30
N LEU A 57 4.46 -2.93 -0.02
CA LEU A 57 3.16 -3.60 -0.15
C LEU A 57 2.13 -3.04 0.82
N LEU A 58 2.53 -2.71 2.03
CA LEU A 58 1.63 -2.09 3.01
C LEU A 58 1.16 -0.72 2.53
N VAL A 59 2.09 0.11 2.07
CA VAL A 59 1.78 1.45 1.54
C VAL A 59 0.87 1.33 0.33
N ALA A 60 1.17 0.41 -0.58
CA ALA A 60 0.35 0.17 -1.78
C ALA A 60 -1.07 -0.28 -1.42
N ALA A 61 -1.21 -1.16 -0.44
CA ALA A 61 -2.53 -1.62 0.01
C ALA A 61 -3.36 -0.46 0.56
N LEU A 62 -2.76 0.40 1.38
CA LEU A 62 -3.44 1.56 1.96
C LEU A 62 -3.85 2.57 0.90
N SER A 63 -2.95 2.88 -0.03
CA SER A 63 -3.22 3.81 -1.13
C SER A 63 -4.32 3.29 -2.05
N SER A 64 -4.21 2.05 -2.47
CA SER A 64 -5.19 1.41 -3.37
C SER A 64 -6.58 1.35 -2.73
N CYS A 65 -6.66 0.96 -1.48
CA CYS A 65 -7.94 0.85 -0.78
C CYS A 65 -8.61 2.21 -0.60
N HIS A 66 -7.84 3.24 -0.25
CA HIS A 66 -8.38 4.60 -0.15
C HIS A 66 -8.95 5.09 -1.48
N MET A 67 -8.18 4.90 -2.57
CA MET A 67 -8.64 5.27 -3.92
C MET A 67 -9.95 4.57 -4.28
N LEU A 68 -10.02 3.26 -4.07
CA LEU A 68 -11.23 2.50 -4.40
C LEU A 68 -12.44 2.98 -3.60
N SER A 69 -12.26 3.27 -2.32
CA SER A 69 -13.31 3.82 -1.48
C SER A 69 -13.73 5.22 -1.96
N PHE A 70 -12.75 6.07 -2.27
CA PHE A 70 -12.99 7.41 -2.79
C PHE A 70 -13.78 7.38 -4.09
N LEU A 71 -13.34 6.57 -5.06
CA LEU A 71 -14.01 6.49 -6.36
C LEU A 71 -15.43 5.92 -6.23
N ALA A 72 -15.63 4.95 -5.35
CA ALA A 72 -16.96 4.39 -5.12
C ALA A 72 -17.92 5.44 -4.56
N ILE A 73 -17.45 6.26 -3.62
CA ILE A 73 -18.26 7.34 -3.05
C ILE A 73 -18.61 8.38 -4.12
N CYS A 74 -17.61 8.79 -4.91
CA CYS A 74 -17.85 9.73 -6.02
C CYS A 74 -18.87 9.19 -7.01
N ALA A 75 -18.74 7.95 -7.42
CA ALA A 75 -19.66 7.32 -8.37
C ALA A 75 -21.09 7.27 -7.84
N LYS A 76 -21.26 6.90 -6.56
CA LYS A 76 -22.58 6.86 -5.91
C LYS A 76 -23.22 8.25 -5.80
N LYS A 77 -22.40 9.27 -5.65
CA LYS A 77 -22.86 10.67 -5.62
C LYS A 77 -22.99 11.28 -7.02
N ARG A 78 -22.69 10.49 -8.07
CA ARG A 78 -22.70 10.95 -9.46
C ARG A 78 -21.73 12.10 -9.72
N LEU A 79 -20.59 12.07 -9.05
CA LEU A 79 -19.50 12.99 -9.23
C LEU A 79 -18.42 12.31 -10.07
N ALA A 80 -18.15 12.86 -11.26
CA ALA A 80 -17.21 12.23 -12.19
C ALA A 80 -15.76 12.55 -11.81
N VAL A 81 -14.92 11.52 -11.87
CA VAL A 81 -13.47 11.66 -11.69
C VAL A 81 -12.80 11.17 -12.97
N LYS A 82 -11.88 11.93 -13.52
CA LYS A 82 -11.14 11.56 -14.73
C LYS A 82 -9.89 10.76 -14.43
N SER A 83 -9.14 11.16 -13.42
CA SER A 83 -7.93 10.46 -13.04
C SER A 83 -7.66 10.63 -11.55
N TYR A 84 -6.92 9.69 -11.02
CA TYR A 84 -6.50 9.66 -9.62
C TYR A 84 -5.05 9.19 -9.60
N GLU A 85 -4.19 9.95 -8.96
CA GLU A 85 -2.79 9.60 -8.83
C GLU A 85 -2.38 9.84 -7.38
N ASP A 86 -1.66 8.91 -6.79
CA ASP A 86 -1.20 9.01 -5.40
C ASP A 86 0.29 8.73 -5.34
N ASP A 87 1.03 9.68 -4.79
CA ASP A 87 2.44 9.52 -4.50
C ASP A 87 2.58 9.34 -2.98
N ALA A 88 2.19 8.16 -2.51
CA ALA A 88 2.12 7.83 -1.11
C ALA A 88 3.48 7.48 -0.52
N ILE A 89 3.66 7.76 0.77
CA ILE A 89 4.89 7.45 1.47
C ILE A 89 4.61 6.89 2.86
N GLY A 90 5.32 5.81 3.21
CA GLY A 90 5.33 5.25 4.55
C GLY A 90 6.71 5.39 5.16
N PHE A 91 6.79 5.47 6.48
CA PHE A 91 8.05 5.65 7.19
C PHE A 91 8.28 4.49 8.15
N LEU A 92 9.34 3.72 7.89
CA LEU A 92 9.81 2.70 8.84
C LEU A 92 10.72 3.40 9.83
N GLU A 93 10.29 3.47 11.08
CA GLU A 93 11.05 4.18 12.11
C GLU A 93 10.94 3.48 13.46
N ASN A 94 11.91 3.74 14.33
CA ASN A 94 11.86 3.25 15.69
C ASN A 94 10.88 4.12 16.49
N ASP A 95 9.81 3.52 16.93
CA ASP A 95 8.80 4.17 17.74
C ASP A 95 8.37 3.21 18.86
N GLY A 96 8.52 3.62 20.09
CA GLY A 96 8.23 2.78 21.25
C GLY A 96 9.17 1.58 21.39
N GLY A 97 10.38 1.67 20.88
CA GLY A 97 11.41 0.63 20.98
C GLY A 97 11.30 -0.47 19.93
N LYS A 98 10.43 -0.31 18.92
CA LYS A 98 10.27 -1.24 17.81
C LYS A 98 10.36 -0.51 16.48
N LEU A 99 10.89 -1.20 15.48
CA LEU A 99 10.82 -0.73 14.10
C LEU A 99 9.47 -1.15 13.52
N TRP A 100 8.72 -0.16 13.06
CA TRP A 100 7.42 -0.38 12.42
C TRP A 100 7.04 0.86 11.62
N ILE A 101 5.93 0.81 10.91
CA ILE A 101 5.45 1.96 10.12
C ILE A 101 4.32 2.63 10.92
N PRO A 102 4.64 3.65 11.75
CA PRO A 102 3.60 4.30 12.55
C PRO A 102 2.69 5.21 11.72
N ARG A 103 3.15 5.65 10.54
CA ARG A 103 2.37 6.55 9.70
C ARG A 103 2.63 6.33 8.22
N VAL A 104 1.58 6.53 7.45
CA VAL A 104 1.61 6.60 5.98
C VAL A 104 0.89 7.87 5.58
N ILE A 105 1.46 8.59 4.62
CA ILE A 105 0.87 9.80 4.06
C ILE A 105 0.46 9.52 2.62
N LEU A 106 -0.84 9.60 2.36
CA LEU A 106 -1.39 9.53 1.01
C LEU A 106 -1.45 10.95 0.44
N ARG A 107 -1.02 11.12 -0.80
CA ARG A 107 -0.96 12.45 -1.46
C ARG A 107 -1.69 12.39 -2.80
N PRO A 108 -3.02 12.20 -2.77
CA PRO A 108 -3.79 12.04 -4.01
C PRO A 108 -3.90 13.34 -4.78
N ARG A 109 -3.71 13.24 -6.09
CA ARG A 109 -3.98 14.29 -7.07
C ARG A 109 -5.10 13.80 -7.97
N ILE A 110 -6.18 14.55 -8.02
CA ILE A 110 -7.42 14.10 -8.67
C ILE A 110 -7.80 15.13 -9.74
N VAL A 111 -8.06 14.65 -10.95
CA VAL A 111 -8.60 15.48 -12.03
C VAL A 111 -10.12 15.32 -12.06
N CYS A 112 -10.83 16.38 -11.73
CA CYS A 112 -12.29 16.39 -11.62
C CYS A 112 -12.81 17.83 -11.58
N ASP A 113 -14.13 17.99 -11.64
CA ASP A 113 -14.83 19.28 -11.46
C ASP A 113 -15.53 19.38 -10.11
N ILE A 114 -15.01 18.70 -9.10
CA ILE A 114 -15.56 18.68 -7.76
C ILE A 114 -14.87 19.78 -6.95
N ASP A 115 -15.62 20.56 -6.19
CA ASP A 115 -15.04 21.62 -5.37
C ASP A 115 -14.22 21.07 -4.21
N ALA A 116 -13.30 21.88 -3.71
CA ALA A 116 -12.34 21.45 -2.68
C ALA A 116 -13.01 20.99 -1.38
N ALA A 117 -14.09 21.66 -0.96
CA ALA A 117 -14.78 21.29 0.27
C ALA A 117 -15.45 19.92 0.15
N THR A 118 -16.05 19.62 -0.99
CA THR A 118 -16.66 18.31 -1.26
C THR A 118 -15.59 17.24 -1.35
N LEU A 119 -14.46 17.52 -2.01
CA LEU A 119 -13.33 16.57 -2.07
C LEU A 119 -12.83 16.22 -0.68
N GLU A 120 -12.67 17.19 0.20
CA GLU A 120 -12.22 16.97 1.57
C GLU A 120 -13.18 16.05 2.32
N GLN A 121 -14.48 16.29 2.20
CA GLN A 121 -15.50 15.43 2.82
C GLN A 121 -15.43 14.00 2.30
N ILE A 122 -15.26 13.84 0.97
CA ILE A 122 -15.18 12.50 0.36
C ILE A 122 -13.91 11.78 0.82
N HIS A 123 -12.78 12.47 0.90
CA HIS A 123 -11.56 11.87 1.44
C HIS A 123 -11.73 11.41 2.88
N HIS A 124 -12.41 12.19 3.70
CA HIS A 124 -12.69 11.82 5.09
C HIS A 124 -13.57 10.57 5.16
N MET A 125 -14.63 10.51 4.37
CA MET A 125 -15.51 9.34 4.30
C MET A 125 -14.75 8.11 3.79
N ALA A 126 -13.92 8.28 2.75
CA ALA A 126 -13.12 7.21 2.19
C ALA A 126 -12.16 6.64 3.23
N HIS A 127 -11.53 7.49 4.02
CA HIS A 127 -10.64 7.07 5.10
C HIS A 127 -11.39 6.23 6.14
N GLU A 128 -12.57 6.68 6.56
CA GLU A 128 -13.38 5.94 7.53
C GLU A 128 -13.83 4.57 7.01
N GLN A 129 -14.08 4.46 5.72
CA GLN A 129 -14.58 3.25 5.08
C GLN A 129 -13.46 2.35 4.54
N CYS A 130 -12.23 2.79 4.58
CA CYS A 130 -11.09 2.03 4.03
C CYS A 130 -10.84 0.78 4.86
N PHE A 131 -11.07 -0.40 4.27
CA PHE A 131 -10.91 -1.68 4.96
C PHE A 131 -9.49 -1.88 5.48
N ILE A 132 -8.50 -1.50 4.69
CA ILE A 132 -7.09 -1.69 5.06
C ILE A 132 -6.69 -0.72 6.17
N ALA A 133 -7.10 0.55 6.10
CA ALA A 133 -6.84 1.50 7.17
C ALA A 133 -7.46 1.04 8.49
N ASN A 134 -8.64 0.41 8.43
CA ASN A 134 -9.32 -0.14 9.61
C ASN A 134 -8.65 -1.43 10.13
N SER A 135 -7.72 -2.01 9.39
CA SER A 135 -7.07 -3.29 9.71
C SER A 135 -5.65 -3.13 10.26
N VAL A 136 -5.14 -1.93 10.34
CA VAL A 136 -3.76 -1.66 10.77
C VAL A 136 -3.74 -0.65 11.92
N LYS A 137 -2.68 -0.69 12.72
CA LYS A 137 -2.47 0.34 13.73
C LYS A 137 -1.73 1.55 13.18
N THR A 138 -1.19 1.46 11.97
CA THR A 138 -0.54 2.56 11.26
C THR A 138 -1.52 3.72 11.10
N GLN A 139 -1.10 4.92 11.44
CA GLN A 139 -1.92 6.11 11.23
C GLN A 139 -1.79 6.56 9.78
N VAL A 140 -2.94 6.76 9.12
CA VAL A 140 -2.98 7.15 7.72
C VAL A 140 -3.45 8.59 7.60
N PHE A 141 -2.62 9.41 6.99
CA PHE A 141 -2.93 10.82 6.71
C PHE A 141 -3.23 10.98 5.22
N VAL A 142 -4.18 11.82 4.90
CA VAL A 142 -4.53 12.14 3.52
C VAL A 142 -4.22 13.62 3.30
N GLU A 143 -3.26 13.90 2.42
CA GLU A 143 -2.81 15.26 2.09
C GLU A 143 -3.01 15.52 0.60
N PRO A 144 -4.22 15.90 0.17
CA PRO A 144 -4.51 16.07 -1.25
C PRO A 144 -3.60 17.12 -1.89
N GLN A 145 -3.19 16.85 -3.13
CA GLN A 145 -2.37 17.75 -3.94
C GLN A 145 -3.24 18.50 -4.95
N GLY A 146 -3.02 19.77 -5.07
CA GLY A 146 -3.84 20.64 -5.89
C GLY A 146 -3.67 20.48 -7.40
#